data_0b6987541a973832138fc58f74955974
#
_entry.id   0b6987541a973832138fc58f74955974
#
_cell.length_a   1.000
_cell.length_b   1.000
_cell.length_c   1.000
_cell.angle_alpha   90.00
_cell.angle_beta   90.00
_cell.angle_gamma   90.00
#
_symmetry.space_group_name_H-M   'P 1'
#
loop_
_entity.id
_entity.type
_entity.pdbx_description
1 polymer ?
#
loop_
_entity_poly.entity_id
_entity_poly.type
_entity_poly.pdbx_seq_one_letter_code
_entity_poly.pdbx_strand_id
1 'polypeptide(L)'
;EVQRFARNVASVVDDYGVEALGRELQIAMGLFCAMAEHQLAYVVDPASPYFELSRDTTTVDSVQFSRQTLQYRAGDCDDLSATYAALLESAGVSTAFITVPGHIYTAFKLNMSEREAKRTFSRPGDLIVTEDGSVWIPVETTLLREGFLAAWAEGASQWRKFSPGGEAKLIPTAEAWRTYEPVAFGVSD
;
A
#
# COMPACT_ATOMS: atom_id res chain seq x y z
N GLU A 1 6.67 2.71 -16.99
CA GLU A 1 6.91 1.37 -16.39
C GLU A 1 5.82 1.00 -15.39
N VAL A 2 5.58 1.80 -14.35
CA VAL A 2 4.57 1.57 -13.30
C VAL A 2 3.20 1.29 -13.90
N GLN A 3 2.68 2.18 -14.76
CA GLN A 3 1.38 1.99 -15.42
C GLN A 3 1.31 0.73 -16.28
N ARG A 4 2.39 0.38 -16.98
CA ARG A 4 2.43 -0.83 -17.81
C ARG A 4 2.39 -2.08 -16.93
N PHE A 5 3.17 -2.08 -15.85
CA PHE A 5 3.17 -3.18 -14.87
C PHE A 5 1.76 -3.39 -14.28
N ALA A 6 1.14 -2.32 -13.81
CA ALA A 6 -0.20 -2.36 -13.24
C ALA A 6 -1.27 -2.82 -14.23
N ARG A 7 -1.23 -2.33 -15.49
CA ARG A 7 -2.20 -2.73 -16.53
C ARG A 7 -2.09 -4.19 -16.90
N ASN A 8 -0.89 -4.75 -16.95
CA ASN A 8 -0.71 -6.17 -17.25
C ASN A 8 -1.38 -7.05 -16.19
N VAL A 9 -1.23 -6.73 -14.91
CA VAL A 9 -1.90 -7.47 -13.83
C VAL A 9 -3.41 -7.25 -13.86
N ALA A 10 -3.87 -6.01 -14.04
CA ALA A 10 -5.29 -5.69 -14.11
C ALA A 10 -5.98 -6.43 -15.27
N SER A 11 -5.34 -6.53 -16.44
CA SER A 11 -5.86 -7.28 -17.58
C SER A 11 -6.06 -8.76 -17.24
N VAL A 12 -5.11 -9.38 -16.53
CA VAL A 12 -5.26 -10.79 -16.09
C VAL A 12 -6.44 -10.94 -15.13
N VAL A 13 -6.62 -10.00 -14.21
CA VAL A 13 -7.77 -10.01 -13.29
C VAL A 13 -9.08 -9.82 -14.04
N ASP A 14 -9.13 -8.91 -15.00
CA ASP A 14 -10.33 -8.65 -15.80
C ASP A 14 -10.71 -9.85 -16.69
N ASP A 15 -9.73 -10.62 -17.18
CA ASP A 15 -9.94 -11.80 -18.03
C ASP A 15 -10.25 -13.08 -17.24
N TYR A 16 -9.65 -13.27 -16.05
CA TYR A 16 -9.65 -14.53 -15.30
C TYR A 16 -10.09 -14.37 -13.84
N GLY A 17 -10.53 -13.20 -13.43
CA GLY A 17 -10.93 -12.91 -12.07
C GLY A 17 -12.14 -13.73 -11.61
N VAL A 18 -12.27 -13.91 -10.31
CA VAL A 18 -13.37 -14.61 -9.67
C VAL A 18 -14.43 -13.60 -9.24
N GLU A 19 -15.64 -13.68 -9.78
CA GLU A 19 -16.74 -12.74 -9.51
C GLU A 19 -17.05 -12.59 -8.01
N ALA A 20 -16.90 -13.65 -7.23
CA ALA A 20 -17.14 -13.64 -5.78
C ALA A 20 -16.13 -12.82 -4.98
N LEU A 21 -14.97 -12.50 -5.55
CA LEU A 21 -13.96 -11.64 -4.95
C LEU A 21 -14.01 -10.27 -5.62
N GLY A 22 -14.19 -9.21 -4.86
CA GLY A 22 -14.19 -7.85 -5.38
C GLY A 22 -12.96 -7.56 -6.25
N ARG A 23 -13.14 -6.81 -7.33
CA ARG A 23 -12.08 -6.51 -8.30
C ARG A 23 -10.86 -5.86 -7.63
N GLU A 24 -11.08 -4.95 -6.68
CA GLU A 24 -10.03 -4.25 -5.96
C GLU A 24 -9.13 -5.23 -5.19
N LEU A 25 -9.73 -6.21 -4.51
CA LEU A 25 -9.00 -7.24 -3.77
C LEU A 25 -8.15 -8.10 -4.71
N GLN A 26 -8.71 -8.52 -5.83
CA GLN A 26 -7.99 -9.35 -6.81
C GLN A 26 -6.82 -8.61 -7.45
N ILE A 27 -7.01 -7.33 -7.81
CA ILE A 27 -5.94 -6.47 -8.33
C ILE A 27 -4.86 -6.29 -7.26
N ALA A 28 -5.23 -6.02 -6.01
CA ALA A 28 -4.28 -5.83 -4.94
C ALA A 28 -3.45 -7.09 -4.67
N MET A 29 -4.10 -8.25 -4.60
CA MET A 29 -3.40 -9.53 -4.47
C MET A 29 -2.47 -9.80 -5.67
N GLY A 30 -2.97 -9.58 -6.88
CA GLY A 30 -2.20 -9.79 -8.11
C GLY A 30 -0.97 -8.89 -8.19
N LEU A 31 -1.10 -7.61 -7.87
CA LEU A 31 0.01 -6.66 -7.85
C LEU A 31 1.03 -6.99 -6.76
N PHE A 32 0.58 -7.36 -5.57
CA PHE A 32 1.46 -7.79 -4.48
C PHE A 32 2.27 -9.03 -4.88
N CYS A 33 1.62 -10.05 -5.43
CA CYS A 33 2.30 -11.24 -5.94
C CYS A 33 3.26 -10.90 -7.09
N ALA A 34 2.86 -10.02 -8.02
CA ALA A 34 3.73 -9.61 -9.11
C ALA A 34 4.97 -8.84 -8.64
N MET A 35 4.86 -8.03 -7.58
CA MET A 35 6.02 -7.39 -6.93
C MET A 35 6.96 -8.45 -6.34
N ALA A 36 6.43 -9.47 -5.66
CA ALA A 36 7.22 -10.58 -5.11
C ALA A 36 7.91 -11.39 -6.21
N GLU A 37 7.21 -11.74 -7.29
CA GLU A 37 7.77 -12.45 -8.45
C GLU A 37 8.80 -11.58 -9.20
N HIS A 38 8.64 -10.27 -9.21
CA HIS A 38 9.65 -9.34 -9.71
C HIS A 38 10.88 -9.26 -8.81
N GLN A 39 10.87 -9.98 -7.69
CA GLN A 39 11.95 -10.08 -6.72
C GLN A 39 12.23 -8.76 -5.98
N LEU A 40 11.21 -7.92 -5.77
CA LEU A 40 11.36 -6.79 -4.87
C LEU A 40 11.67 -7.29 -3.45
N ALA A 41 12.66 -6.65 -2.82
CA ALA A 41 13.10 -6.99 -1.48
C ALA A 41 13.04 -5.76 -0.57
N TYR A 42 12.61 -5.97 0.66
CA TYR A 42 12.79 -4.98 1.72
C TYR A 42 14.26 -4.87 2.09
N VAL A 43 14.79 -3.68 2.02
CA VAL A 43 16.18 -3.34 2.40
C VAL A 43 16.12 -2.03 3.18
N VAL A 44 16.55 -2.07 4.43
CA VAL A 44 16.63 -0.86 5.26
C VAL A 44 17.63 0.12 4.65
N ASP A 45 17.22 1.37 4.43
CA ASP A 45 18.13 2.41 3.99
C ASP A 45 19.16 2.69 5.09
N PRO A 46 20.48 2.48 4.83
CA PRO A 46 21.49 2.72 5.82
C PRO A 46 21.75 4.21 6.09
N ALA A 47 21.27 5.10 5.21
CA ALA A 47 21.59 6.53 5.27
C ALA A 47 20.49 7.37 5.96
N SER A 48 19.23 6.91 5.93
CA SER A 48 18.09 7.67 6.48
C SER A 48 16.96 6.73 6.89
N PRO A 49 17.12 5.89 7.92
CA PRO A 49 16.02 5.05 8.36
C PRO A 49 14.87 5.90 8.87
N TYR A 50 13.66 5.66 8.39
CA TYR A 50 12.42 6.34 8.82
C TYR A 50 12.31 6.41 10.37
N PHE A 51 12.92 5.48 11.06
CA PHE A 51 13.02 5.46 12.52
C PHE A 51 13.80 6.66 13.10
N GLU A 52 14.78 7.20 12.40
CA GLU A 52 15.58 8.35 12.87
C GLU A 52 14.85 9.67 12.66
N LEU A 53 14.02 9.78 11.62
CA LEU A 53 13.20 10.95 11.34
C LEU A 53 12.22 11.28 12.48
N SER A 54 11.75 10.29 13.20
CA SER A 54 10.88 10.50 14.37
C SER A 54 11.60 11.20 15.53
N ARG A 55 12.93 11.30 15.48
CA ARG A 55 13.79 11.86 16.51
C ARG A 55 14.55 13.13 16.08
N ASP A 56 14.80 13.30 14.78
CA ASP A 56 15.52 14.44 14.22
C ASP A 56 14.79 15.01 13.00
N THR A 57 14.11 16.14 13.18
CA THR A 57 13.36 16.84 12.13
C THR A 57 14.26 17.49 11.06
N THR A 58 15.58 17.40 11.19
CA THR A 58 16.55 17.93 10.22
C THR A 58 17.03 16.86 9.24
N THR A 59 16.75 15.59 9.52
CA THR A 59 17.09 14.49 8.62
C THR A 59 16.11 14.48 7.46
N VAL A 60 16.60 14.46 6.23
CA VAL A 60 15.80 14.37 5.01
C VAL A 60 15.77 12.91 4.58
N ASP A 61 14.60 12.32 4.64
CA ASP A 61 14.36 11.02 4.03
C ASP A 61 14.16 11.16 2.53
N SER A 62 14.66 10.23 1.75
CA SER A 62 14.55 10.26 0.30
C SER A 62 13.77 9.06 -0.21
N VAL A 63 12.47 9.25 -0.46
CA VAL A 63 11.65 8.22 -1.08
C VAL A 63 12.04 8.03 -2.54
N GLN A 64 12.33 6.79 -2.94
CA GLN A 64 12.60 6.44 -4.33
C GLN A 64 11.33 6.61 -5.18
N PHE A 65 11.52 7.05 -6.42
CA PHE A 65 10.42 6.94 -7.37
C PHE A 65 10.08 5.46 -7.62
N SER A 66 8.80 5.12 -7.69
CA SER A 66 8.34 3.73 -7.86
C SER A 66 8.99 3.00 -9.06
N ARG A 67 9.39 3.73 -10.13
CA ARG A 67 10.14 3.12 -11.23
C ARG A 67 11.56 2.72 -10.82
N GLN A 68 12.19 3.46 -9.89
CA GLN A 68 13.53 3.16 -9.39
C GLN A 68 13.46 1.94 -8.47
N THR A 69 12.48 1.89 -7.58
CA THR A 69 12.21 0.72 -6.73
C THR A 69 12.00 -0.53 -7.58
N LEU A 70 11.19 -0.45 -8.65
CA LEU A 70 11.00 -1.56 -9.60
C LEU A 70 12.30 -1.93 -10.33
N GLN A 71 13.12 -0.96 -10.70
CA GLN A 71 14.38 -1.18 -11.41
C GLN A 71 15.46 -1.79 -10.50
N TYR A 72 15.61 -1.27 -9.29
CA TYR A 72 16.61 -1.73 -8.32
C TYR A 72 16.17 -3.00 -7.61
N ARG A 73 14.87 -3.30 -7.63
CA ARG A 73 14.26 -4.44 -6.92
C ARG A 73 14.52 -4.41 -5.41
N ALA A 74 14.67 -3.23 -4.87
CA ALA A 74 14.94 -2.99 -3.45
C ALA A 74 14.37 -1.64 -3.02
N GLY A 75 13.89 -1.59 -1.81
CA GLY A 75 13.41 -0.38 -1.17
C GLY A 75 13.11 -0.65 0.31
N ASP A 76 13.00 0.39 1.09
CA ASP A 76 12.56 0.30 2.47
C ASP A 76 11.03 0.39 2.61
N CYS A 77 10.50 0.69 3.79
CA CYS A 77 9.06 0.65 4.04
C CYS A 77 8.29 1.70 3.26
N ASP A 78 8.82 2.90 3.08
CA ASP A 78 8.17 3.97 2.33
C ASP A 78 8.29 3.79 0.82
N ASP A 79 9.43 3.34 0.31
CA ASP A 79 9.67 2.99 -1.09
C ASP A 79 8.71 1.90 -1.58
N LEU A 80 8.60 0.81 -0.82
CA LEU A 80 7.72 -0.31 -1.15
C LEU A 80 6.25 0.10 -1.03
N SER A 81 5.90 0.89 -0.01
CA SER A 81 4.55 1.40 0.18
C SER A 81 4.15 2.37 -0.94
N ALA A 82 5.01 3.32 -1.29
CA ALA A 82 4.78 4.24 -2.39
C ALA A 82 4.67 3.51 -3.74
N THR A 83 5.50 2.47 -3.95
CA THR A 83 5.45 1.67 -5.18
C THR A 83 4.14 0.87 -5.28
N TYR A 84 3.74 0.20 -4.20
CA TYR A 84 2.49 -0.55 -4.19
C TYR A 84 1.27 0.36 -4.36
N ALA A 85 1.24 1.51 -3.68
CA ALA A 85 0.19 2.51 -3.86
C ALA A 85 0.14 3.03 -5.30
N ALA A 86 1.27 3.37 -5.91
CA ALA A 86 1.32 3.85 -7.29
C ALA A 86 0.83 2.79 -8.31
N LEU A 87 1.12 1.52 -8.07
CA LEU A 87 0.63 0.40 -8.90
C LEU A 87 -0.90 0.26 -8.77
N LEU A 88 -1.43 0.29 -7.55
CA LEU A 88 -2.86 0.21 -7.26
C LEU A 88 -3.65 1.38 -7.88
N GLU A 89 -3.20 2.61 -7.65
CA GLU A 89 -3.80 3.83 -8.24
C GLU A 89 -3.76 3.78 -9.78
N SER A 90 -2.68 3.28 -10.37
CA SER A 90 -2.57 3.09 -11.82
C SER A 90 -3.55 2.04 -12.37
N ALA A 91 -4.05 1.15 -11.53
CA ALA A 91 -5.07 0.14 -11.86
C ALA A 91 -6.50 0.58 -11.46
N GLY A 92 -6.65 1.81 -10.95
CA GLY A 92 -7.94 2.39 -10.54
C GLY A 92 -8.41 1.93 -9.15
N VAL A 93 -7.50 1.47 -8.30
CA VAL A 93 -7.78 1.10 -6.92
C VAL A 93 -7.29 2.20 -5.99
N SER A 94 -8.22 2.81 -5.25
CA SER A 94 -7.89 3.89 -4.30
C SER A 94 -7.05 3.39 -3.14
N THR A 95 -6.03 4.16 -2.77
CA THR A 95 -5.08 3.81 -1.73
C THR A 95 -5.04 4.81 -0.57
N ALA A 96 -4.47 4.37 0.54
CA ALA A 96 -4.10 5.19 1.67
C ALA A 96 -2.75 4.72 2.21
N PHE A 97 -2.02 5.63 2.83
CA PHE A 97 -0.88 5.28 3.67
C PHE A 97 -1.33 5.14 5.12
N ILE A 98 -0.79 4.15 5.79
CA ILE A 98 -0.93 4.00 7.24
C ILE A 98 0.42 4.28 7.87
N THR A 99 0.45 5.25 8.79
CA THR A 99 1.64 5.54 9.60
C THR A 99 1.43 5.06 11.01
N VAL A 100 2.43 4.41 11.57
CA VAL A 100 2.54 4.01 12.98
C VAL A 100 3.90 4.46 13.50
N PRO A 101 4.20 4.42 14.82
CA PRO A 101 5.49 4.83 15.33
C PRO A 101 6.67 4.14 14.62
N GLY A 102 7.47 4.92 13.87
CA GLY A 102 8.66 4.46 13.18
C GLY A 102 8.41 3.58 11.95
N HIS A 103 7.19 3.55 11.40
CA HIS A 103 6.89 2.71 10.25
C HIS A 103 5.71 3.23 9.40
N ILE A 104 5.72 2.88 8.11
CA ILE A 104 4.67 3.19 7.16
C ILE A 104 4.36 1.97 6.29
N TYR A 105 3.09 1.77 5.98
CA TYR A 105 2.62 0.73 5.05
C TYR A 105 1.36 1.18 4.31
N THR A 106 0.85 0.38 3.39
CA THR A 106 -0.23 0.77 2.49
C THR A 106 -1.57 0.15 2.91
N ALA A 107 -2.66 0.85 2.64
CA ALA A 107 -3.99 0.28 2.60
C ALA A 107 -4.64 0.56 1.25
N PHE A 108 -5.59 -0.29 0.84
CA PHE A 108 -6.43 -0.04 -0.32
C PHE A 108 -7.91 -0.15 0.03
N LYS A 109 -8.72 0.62 -0.70
CA LYS A 109 -10.15 0.71 -0.48
C LYS A 109 -10.90 -0.38 -1.24
N LEU A 110 -11.86 -1.01 -0.57
CA LEU A 110 -12.81 -1.89 -1.21
C LEU A 110 -14.05 -1.12 -1.67
N ASN A 111 -14.58 -1.48 -2.84
CA ASN A 111 -15.83 -0.92 -3.34
C ASN A 111 -17.03 -1.71 -2.77
N MET A 112 -17.16 -1.70 -1.45
CA MET A 112 -18.27 -2.33 -0.74
C MET A 112 -18.59 -1.57 0.55
N SER A 113 -19.81 -1.73 1.02
CA SER A 113 -20.25 -1.19 2.32
C SER A 113 -19.69 -2.03 3.48
N GLU A 114 -19.62 -1.44 4.67
CA GLU A 114 -19.25 -2.14 5.90
C GLU A 114 -20.13 -3.38 6.14
N ARG A 115 -21.42 -3.28 5.83
CA ARG A 115 -22.37 -4.41 5.98
C ARG A 115 -22.04 -5.57 5.06
N GLU A 116 -21.66 -5.29 3.82
CA GLU A 116 -21.23 -6.30 2.85
C GLU A 116 -19.90 -6.91 3.28
N ALA A 117 -18.94 -6.08 3.70
CA ALA A 117 -17.66 -6.53 4.19
C ALA A 117 -17.78 -7.51 5.37
N LYS A 118 -18.64 -7.18 6.36
CA LYS A 118 -18.93 -8.07 7.50
C LYS A 118 -19.57 -9.42 7.12
N ARG A 119 -20.20 -9.52 5.95
CA ARG A 119 -20.77 -10.77 5.43
C ARG A 119 -19.79 -11.57 4.58
N THR A 120 -18.89 -10.85 3.88
CA THR A 120 -17.94 -11.44 2.94
C THR A 120 -16.72 -11.99 3.64
N PHE A 121 -16.21 -11.27 4.62
CA PHE A 121 -14.96 -11.62 5.27
C PHE A 121 -15.19 -12.35 6.59
N SER A 122 -14.50 -13.48 6.76
CA SER A 122 -14.56 -14.29 8.01
C SER A 122 -13.93 -13.58 9.21
N ARG A 123 -13.05 -12.61 8.97
CA ARG A 123 -12.38 -11.80 9.98
C ARG A 123 -12.60 -10.31 9.72
N PRO A 124 -13.79 -9.76 9.94
CA PRO A 124 -14.06 -8.35 9.70
C PRO A 124 -13.24 -7.41 10.58
N GLY A 125 -12.67 -7.88 11.69
CA GLY A 125 -11.73 -7.13 12.52
C GLY A 125 -10.33 -6.93 11.89
N ASP A 126 -10.04 -7.58 10.76
CA ASP A 126 -8.84 -7.35 9.97
C ASP A 126 -9.05 -6.27 8.88
N LEU A 127 -10.23 -5.66 8.85
CA LEU A 127 -10.56 -4.52 8.00
C LEU A 127 -10.53 -3.24 8.82
N ILE A 128 -10.25 -2.12 8.15
CA ILE A 128 -10.39 -0.78 8.72
C ILE A 128 -11.66 -0.18 8.14
N VAL A 129 -12.55 0.29 9.01
CA VAL A 129 -13.75 1.04 8.62
C VAL A 129 -13.59 2.46 9.14
N THR A 130 -13.61 3.41 8.23
CA THR A 130 -13.50 4.84 8.54
C THR A 130 -14.88 5.43 8.87
N GLU A 131 -14.91 6.62 9.45
CA GLU A 131 -16.16 7.30 9.88
C GLU A 131 -17.14 7.54 8.73
N ASP A 132 -16.64 7.72 7.50
CA ASP A 132 -17.45 7.83 6.28
C ASP A 132 -17.99 6.48 5.76
N GLY A 133 -17.73 5.38 6.47
CA GLY A 133 -18.16 4.03 6.10
C GLY A 133 -17.29 3.37 5.03
N SER A 134 -16.17 3.97 4.62
CA SER A 134 -15.22 3.35 3.69
C SER A 134 -14.51 2.16 4.33
N VAL A 135 -14.35 1.09 3.55
CA VAL A 135 -13.72 -0.16 4.00
C VAL A 135 -12.35 -0.30 3.34
N TRP A 136 -11.33 -0.52 4.16
CA TRP A 136 -9.94 -0.61 3.74
C TRP A 136 -9.28 -1.91 4.19
N ILE A 137 -8.39 -2.44 3.35
CA ILE A 137 -7.51 -3.55 3.70
C ILE A 137 -6.10 -3.01 3.91
N PRO A 138 -5.55 -3.11 5.13
CA PRO A 138 -4.16 -2.74 5.42
C PRO A 138 -3.21 -3.85 4.95
N VAL A 139 -2.10 -3.48 4.30
CA VAL A 139 -1.12 -4.43 3.74
C VAL A 139 0.28 -4.00 4.11
N GLU A 140 0.96 -4.84 4.88
CA GLU A 140 2.37 -4.66 5.25
C GLU A 140 3.28 -5.00 4.06
N THR A 141 3.73 -3.96 3.35
CA THR A 141 4.46 -4.10 2.09
C THR A 141 5.88 -4.64 2.24
N THR A 142 6.43 -4.64 3.44
CA THR A 142 7.75 -5.22 3.71
C THR A 142 7.73 -6.77 3.72
N LEU A 143 6.54 -7.38 3.81
CA LEU A 143 6.33 -8.84 3.85
C LEU A 143 6.02 -9.44 2.47
N LEU A 144 6.67 -8.96 1.40
CA LEU A 144 6.44 -9.47 0.04
C LEU A 144 6.71 -10.97 -0.08
N ARG A 145 7.70 -11.49 0.62
CA ARG A 145 8.12 -12.90 0.56
C ARG A 145 7.20 -13.84 1.32
N GLU A 146 6.51 -13.33 2.33
CA GLU A 146 5.58 -14.08 3.18
C GLU A 146 4.19 -14.21 2.55
N GLY A 147 3.93 -13.43 1.51
CA GLY A 147 2.71 -13.43 0.73
C GLY A 147 1.61 -12.51 1.26
N PHE A 148 0.64 -12.24 0.40
CA PHE A 148 -0.39 -11.24 0.63
C PHE A 148 -1.20 -11.44 1.92
N LEU A 149 -1.58 -12.69 2.24
CA LEU A 149 -2.38 -12.96 3.44
C LEU A 149 -1.61 -12.68 4.73
N ALA A 150 -0.30 -12.95 4.76
CA ALA A 150 0.56 -12.62 5.89
C ALA A 150 0.73 -11.09 6.01
N ALA A 151 0.95 -10.41 4.89
CA ALA A 151 1.05 -8.96 4.83
C ALA A 151 -0.25 -8.26 5.29
N TRP A 152 -1.41 -8.77 4.91
CA TRP A 152 -2.69 -8.28 5.42
C TRP A 152 -2.86 -8.52 6.92
N ALA A 153 -2.60 -9.73 7.39
CA ALA A 153 -2.73 -10.06 8.81
C ALA A 153 -1.83 -9.17 9.69
N GLU A 154 -0.59 -8.92 9.25
CA GLU A 154 0.34 -8.04 9.96
C GLU A 154 -0.11 -6.58 9.92
N GLY A 155 -0.48 -6.04 8.76
CA GLY A 155 -0.99 -4.68 8.65
C GLY A 155 -2.22 -4.44 9.55
N ALA A 156 -3.14 -5.41 9.60
CA ALA A 156 -4.29 -5.38 10.50
C ALA A 156 -3.89 -5.47 11.98
N SER A 157 -2.87 -6.26 12.30
CA SER A 157 -2.33 -6.39 13.66
C SER A 157 -1.75 -5.07 14.15
N GLN A 158 -0.93 -4.41 13.33
CA GLN A 158 -0.34 -3.11 13.64
C GLN A 158 -1.41 -2.03 13.81
N TRP A 159 -2.40 -1.99 12.92
CA TRP A 159 -3.53 -1.07 13.04
C TRP A 159 -4.25 -1.23 14.37
N ARG A 160 -4.64 -2.45 14.74
CA ARG A 160 -5.32 -2.73 16.02
C ARG A 160 -4.48 -2.37 17.24
N LYS A 161 -3.17 -2.51 17.14
CA LYS A 161 -2.24 -2.17 18.23
C LYS A 161 -2.15 -0.67 18.46
N PHE A 162 -2.04 0.13 17.41
CA PHE A 162 -1.69 1.53 17.50
C PHE A 162 -2.88 2.50 17.35
N SER A 163 -3.98 2.08 16.70
CA SER A 163 -5.13 2.96 16.50
C SER A 163 -5.86 3.35 17.77
N PRO A 164 -6.02 2.49 18.80
CA PRO A 164 -6.71 2.89 20.03
C PRO A 164 -5.99 4.02 20.80
N GLY A 165 -4.66 4.10 20.67
CA GLY A 165 -3.84 5.16 21.26
C GLY A 165 -3.74 6.43 20.40
N GLY A 166 -4.33 6.44 19.19
CA GLY A 166 -4.21 7.54 18.25
C GLY A 166 -2.83 7.62 17.58
N GLU A 167 -2.01 6.57 17.71
CA GLU A 167 -0.66 6.51 17.15
C GLU A 167 -0.65 5.98 15.71
N ALA A 168 -1.74 5.34 15.24
CA ALA A 168 -1.93 4.99 13.86
C ALA A 168 -2.78 6.04 13.15
N LYS A 169 -2.38 6.41 11.93
CA LYS A 169 -3.15 7.31 11.06
C LYS A 169 -3.33 6.66 9.71
N LEU A 170 -4.54 6.72 9.16
CA LEU A 170 -4.84 6.34 7.78
C LEU A 170 -5.01 7.62 6.98
N ILE A 171 -4.17 7.79 5.97
CA ILE A 171 -4.10 9.01 5.14
C ILE A 171 -4.42 8.60 3.70
N PRO A 172 -5.65 8.85 3.20
CA PRO A 172 -6.00 8.56 1.81
C PRO A 172 -5.07 9.30 0.85
N THR A 173 -4.56 8.61 -0.17
CA THR A 173 -3.63 9.19 -1.16
C THR A 173 -4.25 10.39 -1.88
N ALA A 174 -5.54 10.31 -2.21
CA ALA A 174 -6.27 11.42 -2.83
C ALA A 174 -6.35 12.66 -1.92
N GLU A 175 -6.34 12.49 -0.60
CA GLU A 175 -6.30 13.60 0.36
C GLU A 175 -4.89 14.18 0.47
N ALA A 176 -3.88 13.32 0.51
CA ALA A 176 -2.48 13.75 0.50
C ALA A 176 -2.16 14.61 -0.72
N TRP A 177 -2.66 14.25 -1.90
CA TRP A 177 -2.44 15.01 -3.15
C TRP A 177 -3.12 16.39 -3.18
N ARG A 178 -4.10 16.66 -2.31
CA ARG A 178 -4.66 18.01 -2.17
C ARG A 178 -3.72 18.95 -1.41
N THR A 179 -2.88 18.39 -0.56
CA THR A 179 -1.93 19.13 0.27
C THR A 179 -0.53 19.18 -0.37
N TYR A 180 -0.14 18.08 -1.00
CA TYR A 180 1.18 17.91 -1.60
C TYR A 180 1.02 17.51 -3.07
N GLU A 181 1.46 18.38 -3.97
CA GLU A 181 1.43 18.08 -5.40
C GLU A 181 2.38 16.90 -5.72
N PRO A 182 1.89 15.88 -6.44
CA PRO A 182 2.74 14.74 -6.81
C PRO A 182 3.94 15.19 -7.64
N VAL A 183 5.13 14.77 -7.23
CA VAL A 183 6.37 15.06 -7.98
C VAL A 183 6.42 14.19 -9.22
N ALA A 184 6.58 14.81 -10.38
CA ALA A 184 6.81 14.14 -11.66
C ALA A 184 8.22 14.44 -12.18
N PHE A 185 8.82 13.46 -12.89
CA PHE A 185 9.99 13.79 -13.70
C PHE A 185 9.59 14.76 -14.80
N GLY A 186 10.27 15.89 -14.89
CA GLY A 186 10.14 16.75 -16.05
C GLY A 186 10.39 15.93 -17.32
N VAL A 187 9.44 15.91 -18.24
CA VAL A 187 9.68 15.42 -19.58
C VAL A 187 10.60 16.49 -20.18
N SER A 188 11.89 16.17 -20.34
CA SER A 188 12.77 16.99 -21.18
C SER A 188 12.24 16.83 -22.60
N ASP A 189 11.70 17.92 -23.16
CA ASP A 189 11.34 18.03 -24.58
C ASP A 189 12.56 17.79 -25.47
#